data_e484b255937d10ce0d138f3d33360993
#
_entry.id   e484b255937d10ce0d138f3d33360993
#
_cell.length_a   1.000
_cell.length_b   1.000
_cell.length_c   1.000
_cell.angle_alpha   90.00
_cell.angle_beta   90.00
_cell.angle_gamma   90.00
#
_symmetry.space_group_name_H-M   'P 1'
#
loop_
_entity.id
_entity.type
_entity.pdbx_description
1 polymer ?
#
loop_
_entity_poly.entity_id
_entity_poly.type
_entity_poly.pdbx_seq_one_letter_code
_entity_poly.pdbx_strand_id
1 'polypeptide(L)'
;MPLIWLSLAFLLGILVAANLTLPTDTWLILAGVSVGVASLRLIVKRQTSRRPDAKPANLKLSIFNPPLPILLIAITFGAARYQANIPDTSHRHYIAFYNDIEQTMVVTGVVVNFPDQRDTYTNLRVATERIHYDNDVLATPVSGLLLARVDTDENFHYGDRIVLRGRIQTPPSAEEFSYRDYLARQGIYSYMPRNRVGLLEEKQGNSILRVIYAVKERSLATVYKLWPDPEASLFAGILLGIETGIPAPVQEAFKNTGTSHVIAISGFNITIIAALFASFFGRIFNPRKAAFAAATGIALYTILVGADAAVLRAALMGGISLFARQVGRRQHGLNTLAFIAAVMALLNPHVLWDIGFQLSFAATLGLVLYADPFSQTFTQRAARLMPQTTAQKLAGPVGEYILFTLAAQLTTLPIMAYHFGRISLSAFITNPVILPVQAPIMTIGGLALILGTTWLPLGKLTAPLAWPFVLFTIRVVEYFGEFRGGVLLLGDFGLLWAILFYALLFGLTWGWSKFPKWMPAFKPIPVIAALGIFTAITWRAALSAPAG
;
A
#
# COMPACT_ATOMS: atom_id res chain seq x y z
N MET A 1 11.30 -3.70 -22.82
CA MET A 1 10.89 -4.29 -21.53
C MET A 1 12.05 -4.66 -20.58
N PRO A 2 13.25 -4.10 -20.65
CA PRO A 2 14.34 -4.46 -19.72
C PRO A 2 14.02 -4.05 -18.28
N LEU A 3 13.26 -2.98 -18.09
CA LEU A 3 12.93 -2.44 -16.76
C LEU A 3 12.11 -3.42 -15.91
N ILE A 4 11.14 -4.13 -16.48
CA ILE A 4 10.35 -5.12 -15.75
C ILE A 4 11.23 -6.28 -15.24
N TRP A 5 12.15 -6.77 -16.08
CA TRP A 5 13.03 -7.87 -15.71
C TRP A 5 14.03 -7.47 -14.62
N LEU A 6 14.57 -6.24 -14.70
CA LEU A 6 15.46 -5.70 -13.67
C LEU A 6 14.73 -5.51 -12.34
N SER A 7 13.51 -4.96 -12.40
CA SER A 7 12.69 -4.79 -11.20
C SER A 7 12.33 -6.14 -10.57
N LEU A 8 11.89 -7.11 -11.37
CA LEU A 8 11.57 -8.45 -10.86
C LEU A 8 12.80 -9.18 -10.31
N ALA A 9 13.97 -9.04 -10.97
CA ALA A 9 15.23 -9.59 -10.48
C ALA A 9 15.63 -8.99 -9.13
N PHE A 10 15.49 -7.67 -8.97
CA PHE A 10 15.75 -6.98 -7.70
C PHE A 10 14.82 -7.48 -6.58
N LEU A 11 13.52 -7.57 -6.85
CA LEU A 11 12.53 -8.08 -5.90
C LEU A 11 12.80 -9.55 -5.54
N LEU A 12 13.17 -10.38 -6.52
CA LEU A 12 13.58 -11.77 -6.29
C LEU A 12 14.79 -11.84 -5.37
N GLY A 13 15.75 -10.94 -5.51
CA GLY A 13 16.91 -10.85 -4.63
C GLY A 13 16.52 -10.61 -3.17
N ILE A 14 15.57 -9.73 -2.91
CA ILE A 14 15.02 -9.49 -1.57
C ILE A 14 14.38 -10.77 -1.00
N LEU A 15 13.56 -11.46 -1.81
CA LEU A 15 12.89 -12.70 -1.39
C LEU A 15 13.91 -13.83 -1.11
N VAL A 16 14.96 -13.94 -1.91
CA VAL A 16 16.04 -14.91 -1.69
C VAL A 16 16.78 -14.62 -0.39
N ALA A 17 17.14 -13.35 -0.13
CA ALA A 17 17.85 -12.97 1.09
C ALA A 17 17.00 -13.12 2.35
N ALA A 18 15.69 -13.01 2.25
CA ALA A 18 14.77 -13.24 3.38
C ALA A 18 14.75 -14.71 3.83
N ASN A 19 15.09 -15.65 2.93
CA ASN A 19 15.15 -17.08 3.22
C ASN A 19 16.58 -17.60 3.42
N LEU A 20 17.58 -16.85 2.93
CA LEU A 20 19.01 -17.20 3.05
C LEU A 20 19.71 -16.13 3.89
N THR A 21 19.95 -16.43 5.16
CA THR A 21 20.61 -15.53 6.13
C THR A 21 22.11 -15.46 5.89
N LEU A 22 22.53 -14.87 4.77
CA LEU A 22 23.94 -14.61 4.49
C LEU A 22 24.32 -13.18 4.92
N PRO A 23 25.54 -12.96 5.44
CA PRO A 23 26.01 -11.62 5.76
C PRO A 23 25.97 -10.66 4.57
N THR A 24 25.76 -9.37 4.84
CA THR A 24 25.71 -8.32 3.79
C THR A 24 26.95 -8.34 2.90
N ASP A 25 28.14 -8.55 3.50
CA ASP A 25 29.41 -8.59 2.77
C ASP A 25 29.44 -9.71 1.72
N THR A 26 28.86 -10.86 2.03
CA THR A 26 28.75 -11.98 1.06
C THR A 26 27.93 -11.58 -0.17
N TRP A 27 26.81 -10.89 0.04
CA TRP A 27 25.97 -10.40 -1.06
C TRP A 27 26.69 -9.32 -1.89
N LEU A 28 27.47 -8.45 -1.25
CA LEU A 28 28.28 -7.44 -1.94
C LEU A 28 29.41 -8.07 -2.75
N ILE A 29 30.06 -9.11 -2.24
CA ILE A 29 31.07 -9.90 -2.99
C ILE A 29 30.42 -10.55 -4.22
N LEU A 30 29.27 -11.19 -4.06
CA LEU A 30 28.53 -11.79 -5.19
C LEU A 30 28.10 -10.74 -6.22
N ALA A 31 27.72 -9.54 -5.79
CA ALA A 31 27.45 -8.42 -6.68
C ALA A 31 28.71 -8.00 -7.44
N GLY A 32 29.85 -7.86 -6.78
CA GLY A 32 31.14 -7.56 -7.40
C GLY A 32 31.56 -8.59 -8.43
N VAL A 33 31.43 -9.88 -8.11
CA VAL A 33 31.70 -10.99 -9.06
C VAL A 33 30.77 -10.89 -10.28
N SER A 34 29.49 -10.61 -10.08
CA SER A 34 28.52 -10.46 -11.17
C SER A 34 28.85 -9.27 -12.10
N VAL A 35 29.30 -8.15 -11.52
CA VAL A 35 29.83 -6.99 -12.27
C VAL A 35 31.09 -7.37 -13.06
N GLY A 36 32.01 -8.11 -12.44
CA GLY A 36 33.23 -8.60 -13.11
C GLY A 36 32.89 -9.48 -14.33
N VAL A 37 32.00 -10.43 -14.19
CA VAL A 37 31.51 -11.30 -15.28
C VAL A 37 30.82 -10.49 -16.38
N ALA A 38 30.01 -9.49 -16.02
CA ALA A 38 29.36 -8.59 -16.97
C ALA A 38 30.40 -7.80 -17.78
N SER A 39 31.41 -7.25 -17.10
CA SER A 39 32.48 -6.47 -17.69
C SER A 39 33.36 -7.31 -18.65
N LEU A 40 33.76 -8.51 -18.23
CA LEU A 40 34.50 -9.46 -19.07
C LEU A 40 33.71 -9.82 -20.33
N ARG A 41 32.42 -10.10 -20.24
CA ARG A 41 31.59 -10.36 -21.44
C ARG A 41 31.55 -9.17 -22.40
N LEU A 42 31.50 -7.95 -21.89
CA LEU A 42 31.52 -6.74 -22.71
C LEU A 42 32.86 -6.56 -23.40
N ILE A 43 33.98 -6.83 -22.71
CA ILE A 43 35.33 -6.76 -23.27
C ILE A 43 35.51 -7.80 -24.37
N VAL A 44 35.17 -9.07 -24.08
CA VAL A 44 35.26 -10.17 -25.08
C VAL A 44 34.41 -9.86 -26.32
N LYS A 45 33.18 -9.37 -26.12
CA LYS A 45 32.30 -8.99 -27.23
C LYS A 45 32.85 -7.82 -28.05
N ARG A 46 33.55 -6.85 -27.45
CA ARG A 46 34.23 -5.77 -28.14
C ARG A 46 35.43 -6.28 -28.96
N GLN A 47 36.19 -7.23 -28.44
CA GLN A 47 37.34 -7.83 -29.15
C GLN A 47 36.89 -8.68 -30.34
N THR A 48 35.84 -9.49 -30.19
CA THR A 48 35.28 -10.29 -31.28
C THR A 48 34.63 -9.44 -32.38
N SER A 49 34.10 -8.28 -32.07
CA SER A 49 33.52 -7.32 -33.04
C SER A 49 34.58 -6.52 -33.83
N ARG A 50 35.84 -6.55 -33.42
CA ARG A 50 36.96 -5.89 -34.12
C ARG A 50 37.62 -6.76 -35.18
N ARG A 51 37.22 -8.02 -35.42
CA ARG A 51 37.70 -8.83 -36.52
C ARG A 51 37.14 -8.29 -37.85
N PRO A 52 37.96 -8.07 -38.88
CA PRO A 52 37.55 -7.45 -40.14
C PRO A 52 36.42 -8.18 -40.88
N ASP A 53 36.27 -9.50 -40.63
CA ASP A 53 35.28 -10.36 -41.28
C ASP A 53 33.98 -10.56 -40.44
N ALA A 54 33.87 -9.92 -39.30
CA ALA A 54 32.67 -10.01 -38.48
C ALA A 54 31.55 -9.14 -39.08
N LYS A 55 30.47 -9.77 -39.57
CA LYS A 55 29.23 -9.05 -39.89
C LYS A 55 28.92 -8.10 -38.70
N PRO A 56 28.51 -6.85 -38.97
CA PRO A 56 28.23 -5.89 -37.90
C PRO A 56 27.26 -6.53 -36.92
N ALA A 57 27.81 -6.93 -35.78
CA ALA A 57 26.98 -7.44 -34.71
C ALA A 57 26.03 -6.31 -34.36
N ASN A 58 24.77 -6.45 -34.76
CA ASN A 58 23.71 -5.54 -34.36
C ASN A 58 23.79 -5.38 -32.84
N LEU A 59 24.39 -4.30 -32.37
CA LEU A 59 24.48 -3.90 -30.95
C LEU A 59 23.12 -3.34 -30.48
N LYS A 60 22.04 -3.87 -31.05
CA LYS A 60 20.75 -3.81 -30.37
C LYS A 60 20.94 -4.72 -29.17
N LEU A 61 21.39 -4.13 -28.02
CA LEU A 61 21.00 -4.68 -26.73
C LEU A 61 19.54 -5.06 -26.91
N SER A 62 19.27 -6.37 -26.90
CA SER A 62 17.92 -6.84 -27.08
C SER A 62 17.15 -6.22 -25.90
N ILE A 63 16.43 -5.13 -26.19
CA ILE A 63 15.63 -4.37 -25.22
C ILE A 63 14.62 -5.31 -24.52
N PHE A 64 14.44 -6.51 -25.08
CA PHE A 64 13.52 -7.55 -24.61
C PHE A 64 14.13 -8.57 -23.65
N ASN A 65 15.47 -8.77 -23.65
CA ASN A 65 16.15 -9.71 -22.73
C ASN A 65 17.44 -9.07 -22.22
N PRO A 66 17.45 -8.55 -20.98
CA PRO A 66 18.68 -8.10 -20.36
C PRO A 66 19.63 -9.30 -20.21
N PRO A 67 20.94 -9.10 -20.44
CA PRO A 67 21.91 -10.18 -20.29
C PRO A 67 21.92 -10.72 -18.85
N LEU A 68 22.02 -12.04 -18.70
CA LEU A 68 21.99 -12.74 -17.41
C LEU A 68 22.85 -12.08 -16.31
N PRO A 69 24.08 -11.57 -16.58
CA PRO A 69 24.88 -10.90 -15.54
C PRO A 69 24.23 -9.65 -14.97
N ILE A 70 23.47 -8.88 -15.76
CA ILE A 70 22.76 -7.68 -15.27
C ILE A 70 21.60 -8.08 -14.36
N LEU A 71 20.91 -9.17 -14.66
CA LEU A 71 19.88 -9.72 -13.77
C LEU A 71 20.49 -10.22 -12.46
N LEU A 72 21.65 -10.89 -12.52
CA LEU A 72 22.36 -11.33 -11.32
C LEU A 72 22.81 -10.15 -10.45
N ILE A 73 23.28 -9.05 -11.05
CA ILE A 73 23.60 -7.82 -10.32
C ILE A 73 22.33 -7.28 -9.61
N ALA A 74 21.19 -7.25 -10.29
CA ALA A 74 19.95 -6.78 -9.69
C ALA A 74 19.49 -7.68 -8.53
N ILE A 75 19.61 -9.01 -8.66
CA ILE A 75 19.30 -9.98 -7.60
C ILE A 75 20.22 -9.76 -6.39
N THR A 76 21.53 -9.74 -6.58
CA THR A 76 22.49 -9.60 -5.49
C THR A 76 22.39 -8.24 -4.81
N PHE A 77 22.10 -7.18 -5.56
CA PHE A 77 21.83 -5.85 -5.01
C PHE A 77 20.54 -5.82 -4.15
N GLY A 78 19.46 -6.47 -4.63
CA GLY A 78 18.22 -6.62 -3.83
C GLY A 78 18.47 -7.39 -2.54
N ALA A 79 19.24 -8.47 -2.61
CA ALA A 79 19.61 -9.28 -1.44
C ALA A 79 20.45 -8.48 -0.42
N ALA A 80 21.47 -7.76 -0.89
CA ALA A 80 22.30 -6.90 -0.04
C ALA A 80 21.46 -5.78 0.61
N ARG A 81 20.51 -5.17 -0.15
CA ARG A 81 19.62 -4.13 0.37
C ARG A 81 18.72 -4.64 1.50
N TYR A 82 18.19 -5.87 1.35
CA TYR A 82 17.38 -6.51 2.39
C TYR A 82 18.20 -6.74 3.66
N GLN A 83 19.35 -7.38 3.52
CA GLN A 83 20.20 -7.71 4.65
C GLN A 83 20.74 -6.47 5.40
N ALA A 84 21.09 -5.42 4.65
CA ALA A 84 21.52 -4.14 5.24
C ALA A 84 20.42 -3.38 5.98
N ASN A 85 19.15 -3.78 5.82
CA ASN A 85 18.02 -3.15 6.52
C ASN A 85 17.66 -3.86 7.84
N ILE A 86 18.21 -5.03 8.10
CA ILE A 86 18.00 -5.76 9.34
C ILE A 86 18.95 -5.17 10.39
N PRO A 87 18.43 -4.56 11.47
CA PRO A 87 19.30 -4.01 12.51
C PRO A 87 19.93 -5.13 13.34
N ASP A 88 21.12 -4.87 13.84
CA ASP A 88 21.72 -5.73 14.85
C ASP A 88 21.08 -5.43 16.22
N THR A 89 20.09 -6.25 16.58
CA THR A 89 19.36 -6.15 17.85
C THR A 89 20.19 -6.60 19.06
N SER A 90 21.34 -7.24 18.85
CA SER A 90 22.24 -7.69 19.90
C SER A 90 23.23 -6.62 20.37
N HIS A 91 23.31 -5.50 19.65
CA HIS A 91 24.24 -4.44 19.95
C HIS A 91 23.69 -3.48 21.02
N ARG A 92 24.48 -3.21 22.08
CA ARG A 92 24.07 -2.37 23.24
C ARG A 92 23.65 -0.92 22.90
N HIS A 93 24.00 -0.42 21.74
CA HIS A 93 23.56 0.91 21.25
C HIS A 93 22.25 0.84 20.45
N TYR A 94 21.61 -0.32 20.41
CA TYR A 94 20.29 -0.48 19.78
C TYR A 94 19.24 -0.77 20.85
N ILE A 95 18.10 -0.09 20.80
CA ILE A 95 17.08 -0.15 21.87
C ILE A 95 16.58 -1.57 22.13
N ALA A 96 16.48 -2.42 21.10
CA ALA A 96 15.99 -3.79 21.26
C ALA A 96 16.92 -4.71 22.07
N PHE A 97 18.17 -4.33 22.29
CA PHE A 97 19.07 -5.01 23.23
C PHE A 97 18.51 -5.06 24.66
N TYR A 98 17.71 -4.05 25.03
CA TYR A 98 17.14 -3.89 26.36
C TYR A 98 15.73 -4.49 26.49
N ASN A 99 15.24 -5.21 25.48
CA ASN A 99 13.95 -5.88 25.55
C ASN A 99 13.96 -6.99 26.60
N ASP A 100 12.81 -7.16 27.24
CA ASP A 100 12.52 -8.27 28.19
C ASP A 100 13.43 -8.32 29.44
N ILE A 101 14.14 -7.22 29.71
CA ILE A 101 14.86 -7.05 30.98
C ILE A 101 13.83 -6.66 32.05
N GLU A 102 13.80 -7.42 33.16
CA GLU A 102 12.81 -7.23 34.25
C GLU A 102 13.02 -5.95 35.08
N GLN A 103 13.86 -5.05 34.64
CA GLN A 103 14.14 -3.77 35.31
C GLN A 103 13.41 -2.62 34.64
N THR A 104 13.06 -1.61 35.45
CA THR A 104 12.50 -0.36 34.90
C THR A 104 13.62 0.45 34.26
N MET A 105 13.36 0.85 33.03
CA MET A 105 14.25 1.68 32.21
C MET A 105 13.67 3.09 32.06
N VAL A 106 14.56 4.05 31.93
CA VAL A 106 14.23 5.42 31.56
C VAL A 106 14.79 5.67 30.16
N VAL A 107 13.89 5.95 29.22
CA VAL A 107 14.23 6.18 27.81
C VAL A 107 13.89 7.60 27.44
N THR A 108 14.85 8.33 26.86
CA THR A 108 14.61 9.65 26.27
C THR A 108 14.61 9.53 24.75
N GLY A 109 13.66 10.18 24.10
CA GLY A 109 13.56 10.17 22.63
C GLY A 109 12.57 11.19 22.11
N VAL A 110 12.46 11.28 20.78
CA VAL A 110 11.60 12.23 20.07
C VAL A 110 10.45 11.49 19.37
N VAL A 111 9.24 12.03 19.49
CA VAL A 111 8.06 11.51 18.79
C VAL A 111 8.21 11.79 17.27
N VAL A 112 8.29 10.73 16.46
CA VAL A 112 8.65 10.82 15.03
C VAL A 112 7.48 10.65 14.07
N ASN A 113 6.28 10.39 14.57
CA ASN A 113 5.10 10.23 13.74
C ASN A 113 3.89 10.93 14.39
N PHE A 114 2.80 11.06 13.62
CA PHE A 114 1.52 11.50 14.17
C PHE A 114 1.05 10.49 15.23
N PRO A 115 0.63 10.93 16.45
CA PRO A 115 0.14 10.06 17.48
C PRO A 115 -1.09 9.25 17.02
N ASP A 116 -1.08 7.93 17.25
CA ASP A 116 -2.19 7.04 16.92
C ASP A 116 -3.11 6.90 18.14
N GLN A 117 -4.10 7.80 18.21
CA GLN A 117 -5.07 7.81 19.30
C GLN A 117 -6.08 6.68 19.14
N ARG A 118 -6.27 5.91 20.22
CA ARG A 118 -7.27 4.86 20.37
C ARG A 118 -8.23 5.24 21.51
N ASP A 119 -9.29 4.46 21.68
CA ASP A 119 -10.31 4.75 22.70
C ASP A 119 -9.76 4.81 24.13
N THR A 120 -8.75 3.98 24.45
CA THR A 120 -8.22 3.80 25.80
C THR A 120 -6.75 4.14 25.95
N TYR A 121 -6.03 4.38 24.86
CA TYR A 121 -4.59 4.68 24.86
C TYR A 121 -4.17 5.39 23.58
N THR A 122 -2.99 6.01 23.63
CA THR A 122 -2.35 6.59 22.45
C THR A 122 -1.01 5.86 22.20
N ASN A 123 -0.79 5.42 20.97
CA ASN A 123 0.49 4.86 20.56
C ASN A 123 1.41 5.97 20.04
N LEU A 124 2.60 6.09 20.64
CA LEU A 124 3.64 7.02 20.22
C LEU A 124 4.81 6.24 19.62
N ARG A 125 5.23 6.62 18.42
CA ARG A 125 6.49 6.13 17.82
C ARG A 125 7.61 7.07 18.22
N VAL A 126 8.56 6.56 18.98
CA VAL A 126 9.65 7.35 19.57
C VAL A 126 10.97 6.91 18.97
N ALA A 127 11.69 7.83 18.36
CA ALA A 127 13.10 7.62 18.01
C ALA A 127 13.92 7.81 19.29
N THR A 128 14.53 6.74 19.76
CA THR A 128 15.26 6.72 21.04
C THR A 128 16.62 7.40 20.88
N GLU A 129 17.01 8.15 21.91
CA GLU A 129 18.29 8.87 21.98
C GLU A 129 19.19 8.35 23.10
N ARG A 130 18.61 8.14 24.29
CA ARG A 130 19.34 7.72 25.49
C ARG A 130 18.51 6.76 26.32
N ILE A 131 19.19 5.85 27.02
CA ILE A 131 18.60 4.92 27.97
C ILE A 131 19.47 4.81 29.23
N HIS A 132 18.84 4.66 30.36
CA HIS A 132 19.50 4.27 31.62
C HIS A 132 18.56 3.43 32.48
N TYR A 133 19.14 2.68 33.44
CA TYR A 133 18.34 2.03 34.47
C TYR A 133 17.77 3.08 35.43
N ASP A 134 16.62 2.78 36.02
CA ASP A 134 15.93 3.73 36.90
C ASP A 134 16.78 4.21 38.08
N ASN A 135 17.70 3.35 38.57
CA ASN A 135 18.61 3.64 39.67
C ASN A 135 19.99 4.13 39.19
N ASP A 136 20.20 4.36 37.90
CA ASP A 136 21.47 4.78 37.33
C ASP A 136 21.36 6.19 36.76
N VAL A 137 22.45 6.96 36.92
CA VAL A 137 22.53 8.34 36.37
C VAL A 137 23.25 8.33 35.02
N LEU A 138 24.00 7.27 34.71
CA LEU A 138 24.76 7.18 33.46
C LEU A 138 23.87 6.75 32.28
N ALA A 139 23.52 7.70 31.45
CA ALA A 139 22.73 7.45 30.26
C ALA A 139 23.60 6.93 29.10
N THR A 140 23.23 5.77 28.55
CA THR A 140 23.86 5.20 27.35
C THR A 140 23.15 5.74 26.09
N PRO A 141 23.88 6.23 25.07
CA PRO A 141 23.26 6.60 23.80
C PRO A 141 22.75 5.35 23.09
N VAL A 142 21.49 5.39 22.64
CA VAL A 142 20.83 4.31 21.90
C VAL A 142 20.10 4.83 20.69
N SER A 143 19.97 3.97 19.70
CA SER A 143 19.21 4.24 18.47
C SER A 143 18.12 3.19 18.27
N GLY A 144 17.16 3.48 17.41
CA GLY A 144 16.05 2.60 17.08
C GLY A 144 14.69 3.22 17.39
N LEU A 145 13.63 2.53 16.98
CA LEU A 145 12.26 2.96 17.22
C LEU A 145 11.65 2.16 18.37
N LEU A 146 11.01 2.86 19.28
CA LEU A 146 10.22 2.33 20.37
C LEU A 146 8.76 2.69 20.17
N LEU A 147 7.85 1.72 20.28
CA LEU A 147 6.41 1.98 20.37
C LEU A 147 6.02 2.09 21.84
N ALA A 148 5.68 3.29 22.29
CA ALA A 148 5.19 3.53 23.63
C ALA A 148 3.67 3.69 23.63
N ARG A 149 3.00 2.99 24.57
CA ARG A 149 1.56 3.16 24.78
C ARG A 149 1.35 4.05 26.01
N VAL A 150 0.76 5.22 25.78
CA VAL A 150 0.50 6.23 26.82
C VAL A 150 -0.99 6.39 27.03
N ASP A 151 -1.40 6.99 28.16
CA ASP A 151 -2.80 7.24 28.45
C ASP A 151 -3.39 8.31 27.51
N THR A 152 -4.69 8.25 27.26
CA THR A 152 -5.38 9.10 26.28
C THR A 152 -5.42 10.57 26.72
N ASP A 153 -5.33 10.84 28.01
CA ASP A 153 -5.39 12.19 28.58
C ASP A 153 -4.13 13.00 28.34
N GLU A 154 -3.07 12.37 27.87
CA GLU A 154 -1.78 12.99 27.60
C GLU A 154 -1.66 13.38 26.12
N ASN A 155 -1.60 14.67 25.85
CA ASN A 155 -1.49 15.21 24.50
C ASN A 155 -0.03 15.43 24.09
N PHE A 156 0.54 14.49 23.32
CA PHE A 156 1.84 14.63 22.70
C PHE A 156 1.71 14.88 21.21
N HIS A 157 2.66 15.64 20.67
CA HIS A 157 2.69 16.01 19.27
C HIS A 157 3.96 15.49 18.58
N TYR A 158 3.95 15.48 17.27
CA TYR A 158 5.15 15.21 16.49
C TYR A 158 6.28 16.19 16.84
N GLY A 159 7.44 15.64 17.12
CA GLY A 159 8.64 16.42 17.46
C GLY A 159 8.80 16.71 18.94
N ASP A 160 7.90 16.23 19.81
CA ASP A 160 8.09 16.36 21.25
C ASP A 160 9.16 15.40 21.72
N ARG A 161 10.14 15.94 22.46
CA ARG A 161 11.12 15.13 23.19
C ARG A 161 10.53 14.74 24.52
N ILE A 162 10.42 13.44 24.75
CA ILE A 162 9.76 12.86 25.91
C ILE A 162 10.70 11.94 26.67
N VAL A 163 10.42 11.78 27.95
CA VAL A 163 11.04 10.75 28.81
C VAL A 163 9.98 9.71 29.14
N LEU A 164 10.31 8.44 28.93
CA LEU A 164 9.46 7.28 29.17
C LEU A 164 10.09 6.45 30.29
N ARG A 165 9.33 6.14 31.32
CA ARG A 165 9.76 5.29 32.43
C ARG A 165 8.89 4.03 32.48
N GLY A 166 9.48 2.87 32.19
CA GLY A 166 8.76 1.61 32.15
C GLY A 166 9.65 0.43 31.79
N ARG A 167 9.04 -0.73 31.55
CA ARG A 167 9.72 -1.93 31.06
C ARG A 167 9.62 -2.01 29.56
N ILE A 168 10.73 -2.27 28.90
CA ILE A 168 10.81 -2.48 27.46
C ILE A 168 10.59 -3.97 27.19
N GLN A 169 9.75 -4.30 26.23
CA GLN A 169 9.40 -5.66 25.89
C GLN A 169 9.52 -5.89 24.38
N THR A 170 9.76 -7.12 24.00
CA THR A 170 9.53 -7.57 22.62
C THR A 170 8.04 -7.45 22.31
N PRO A 171 7.64 -6.87 21.16
CA PRO A 171 6.22 -6.81 20.78
C PRO A 171 5.57 -8.19 20.80
N PRO A 172 4.31 -8.31 21.24
CA PRO A 172 3.65 -9.61 21.38
C PRO A 172 3.41 -10.25 19.99
N SER A 173 3.39 -11.58 19.99
CA SER A 173 3.05 -12.39 18.81
C SER A 173 1.92 -13.35 19.21
N ALA A 174 0.79 -13.28 18.54
CA ALA A 174 -0.32 -14.22 18.67
C ALA A 174 -0.35 -15.17 17.47
N GLU A 175 -1.03 -16.31 17.61
CA GLU A 175 -1.11 -17.33 16.55
C GLU A 175 -1.77 -16.82 15.26
N GLU A 176 -2.83 -16.03 15.39
CA GLU A 176 -3.56 -15.49 14.23
C GLU A 176 -2.90 -14.24 13.62
N PHE A 177 -2.22 -13.41 14.43
CA PHE A 177 -1.60 -12.17 13.98
C PHE A 177 -0.34 -11.85 14.80
N SER A 178 0.81 -11.87 14.14
CA SER A 178 2.08 -11.47 14.76
C SER A 178 2.23 -9.93 14.74
N TYR A 179 1.88 -9.29 15.86
CA TYR A 179 2.10 -7.86 16.04
C TYR A 179 3.59 -7.51 16.00
N ARG A 180 4.44 -8.42 16.47
CA ARG A 180 5.90 -8.32 16.36
C ARG A 180 6.37 -8.17 14.92
N ASP A 181 5.90 -9.04 14.01
CA ASP A 181 6.31 -8.99 12.61
C ASP A 181 5.72 -7.75 11.89
N TYR A 182 4.53 -7.36 12.26
CA TYR A 182 3.91 -6.12 11.77
C TYR A 182 4.74 -4.89 12.14
N LEU A 183 5.17 -4.76 13.39
CA LEU A 183 6.01 -3.65 13.87
C LEU A 183 7.43 -3.73 13.32
N ALA A 184 8.03 -4.94 13.24
CA ALA A 184 9.35 -5.14 12.66
C ALA A 184 9.45 -4.64 11.20
N ARG A 185 8.40 -4.82 10.40
CA ARG A 185 8.31 -4.27 9.02
C ARG A 185 8.37 -2.75 8.98
N GLN A 186 7.99 -2.10 10.09
CA GLN A 186 8.06 -0.65 10.27
C GLN A 186 9.34 -0.20 10.99
N GLY A 187 10.28 -1.12 11.23
CA GLY A 187 11.54 -0.86 11.93
C GLY A 187 11.41 -0.76 13.46
N ILE A 188 10.27 -1.17 14.01
CA ILE A 188 9.98 -1.12 15.45
C ILE A 188 10.17 -2.52 16.04
N TYR A 189 11.19 -2.69 16.87
CA TYR A 189 11.53 -3.96 17.51
C TYR A 189 11.30 -3.94 19.03
N SER A 190 10.94 -2.78 19.58
CA SER A 190 10.76 -2.57 21.02
C SER A 190 9.40 -1.96 21.30
N TYR A 191 8.79 -2.40 22.40
CA TYR A 191 7.45 -2.01 22.82
C TYR A 191 7.42 -1.71 24.33
N MET A 192 6.76 -0.64 24.71
CA MET A 192 6.57 -0.26 26.10
C MET A 192 5.05 -0.11 26.38
N PRO A 193 4.38 -1.20 26.85
CA PRO A 193 2.91 -1.22 26.99
C PRO A 193 2.39 -0.39 28.17
N ARG A 194 3.25 -0.21 29.18
CA ARG A 194 2.93 0.57 30.39
C ARG A 194 4.13 1.43 30.74
N ASN A 195 3.93 2.72 30.80
CA ASN A 195 4.97 3.67 31.12
C ASN A 195 4.39 4.91 31.82
N ARG A 196 5.27 5.67 32.46
CA ARG A 196 5.03 7.05 32.84
C ARG A 196 5.78 7.91 31.85
N VAL A 197 5.11 8.88 31.28
CA VAL A 197 5.68 9.76 30.29
C VAL A 197 5.79 11.18 30.83
N GLY A 198 6.82 11.89 30.45
CA GLY A 198 7.02 13.29 30.77
C GLY A 198 7.52 14.04 29.55
N LEU A 199 7.00 15.24 29.33
CA LEU A 199 7.47 16.13 28.28
C LEU A 199 8.75 16.82 28.73
N LEU A 200 9.82 16.73 27.95
CA LEU A 200 11.09 17.44 28.21
C LEU A 200 11.17 18.72 27.38
N GLU A 201 10.99 18.61 26.09
CA GLU A 201 11.11 19.73 25.16
C GLU A 201 10.11 19.56 24.02
N GLU A 202 9.57 20.65 23.52
CA GLU A 202 8.70 20.65 22.36
C GLU A 202 9.49 20.94 21.06
N LYS A 203 8.90 20.54 19.93
CA LYS A 203 9.29 21.02 18.59
C LYS A 203 10.71 20.65 18.13
N GLN A 204 11.24 19.52 18.58
CA GLN A 204 12.57 19.02 18.18
C GLN A 204 12.56 18.30 16.80
N GLY A 205 11.38 18.06 16.23
CA GLY A 205 11.22 17.40 14.93
C GLY A 205 11.46 18.31 13.72
N ASN A 206 11.36 17.73 12.52
CA ASN A 206 11.46 18.44 11.25
C ASN A 206 10.35 19.52 11.12
N SER A 207 10.71 20.76 10.82
CA SER A 207 9.78 21.90 10.76
C SER A 207 8.68 21.72 9.70
N ILE A 208 8.99 21.09 8.55
CA ILE A 208 7.99 20.84 7.48
C ILE A 208 6.97 19.81 7.94
N LEU A 209 7.41 18.68 8.51
CA LEU A 209 6.52 17.64 9.02
C LEU A 209 5.65 18.16 10.17
N ARG A 210 6.21 19.00 11.03
CA ARG A 210 5.47 19.63 12.11
C ARG A 210 4.31 20.50 11.59
N VAL A 211 4.53 21.28 10.54
CA VAL A 211 3.45 22.07 9.91
C VAL A 211 2.40 21.14 9.30
N ILE A 212 2.81 20.09 8.59
CA ILE A 212 1.89 19.14 7.97
C ILE A 212 1.03 18.46 9.04
N TYR A 213 1.62 18.00 10.14
CA TYR A 213 0.86 17.33 11.21
C TYR A 213 -0.01 18.30 12.02
N ALA A 214 0.41 19.54 12.21
CA ALA A 214 -0.44 20.59 12.79
C ALA A 214 -1.68 20.89 11.91
N VAL A 215 -1.50 20.90 10.57
CA VAL A 215 -2.63 21.00 9.64
C VAL A 215 -3.53 19.77 9.73
N LYS A 216 -2.96 18.56 9.82
CA LYS A 216 -3.71 17.31 9.99
C LYS A 216 -4.57 17.34 11.26
N GLU A 217 -4.00 17.72 12.39
CA GLU A 217 -4.68 17.83 13.68
C GLU A 217 -5.81 18.86 13.66
N ARG A 218 -5.52 20.07 13.15
CA ARG A 218 -6.56 21.10 12.98
C ARG A 218 -7.68 20.66 12.06
N SER A 219 -7.34 19.93 10.98
CA SER A 219 -8.32 19.38 10.04
C SER A 219 -9.17 18.32 10.72
N LEU A 220 -8.58 17.42 11.51
CA LEU A 220 -9.30 16.41 12.28
C LEU A 220 -10.30 17.05 13.25
N ALA A 221 -9.85 18.01 14.05
CA ALA A 221 -10.73 18.75 14.96
C ALA A 221 -11.87 19.48 14.22
N THR A 222 -11.61 19.91 12.96
CA THR A 222 -12.63 20.55 12.13
C THR A 222 -13.64 19.53 11.60
N VAL A 223 -13.21 18.33 11.21
CA VAL A 223 -14.11 17.23 10.75
C VAL A 223 -15.19 16.98 11.81
N TYR A 224 -14.81 16.79 13.08
CA TYR A 224 -15.76 16.56 14.17
C TYR A 224 -16.64 17.77 14.54
N LYS A 225 -16.29 18.98 14.10
CA LYS A 225 -17.14 20.18 14.22
C LYS A 225 -18.11 20.34 13.05
N LEU A 226 -17.85 19.71 11.92
CA LEU A 226 -18.65 19.80 10.69
C LEU A 226 -19.67 18.68 10.56
N TRP A 227 -19.35 17.47 11.00
CA TRP A 227 -20.21 16.28 10.86
C TRP A 227 -20.33 15.53 12.18
N PRO A 228 -21.47 14.85 12.41
CA PRO A 228 -21.63 13.93 13.54
C PRO A 228 -20.93 12.59 13.29
N ASP A 229 -20.70 11.78 14.34
CA ASP A 229 -20.33 10.38 14.19
C ASP A 229 -21.57 9.53 13.83
N PRO A 230 -21.39 8.46 13.05
CA PRO A 230 -20.13 7.88 12.52
C PRO A 230 -19.59 8.54 11.24
N GLU A 231 -20.30 9.49 10.66
CA GLU A 231 -19.91 10.12 9.39
C GLU A 231 -18.62 10.92 9.53
N ALA A 232 -18.42 11.62 10.65
CA ALA A 232 -17.17 12.36 10.91
C ALA A 232 -15.95 11.44 10.90
N SER A 233 -16.03 10.30 11.60
CA SER A 233 -14.95 9.31 11.62
C SER A 233 -14.68 8.71 10.24
N LEU A 234 -15.71 8.47 9.42
CA LEU A 234 -15.52 8.00 8.05
C LEU A 234 -14.89 9.09 7.16
N PHE A 235 -15.27 10.36 7.30
CA PHE A 235 -14.60 11.48 6.63
C PHE A 235 -13.13 11.59 7.03
N ALA A 236 -12.82 11.42 8.34
CA ALA A 236 -11.44 11.43 8.83
C ALA A 236 -10.60 10.31 8.20
N GLY A 237 -11.17 9.11 8.04
CA GLY A 237 -10.54 8.01 7.31
C GLY A 237 -10.27 8.36 5.84
N ILE A 238 -11.29 8.76 5.10
CA ILE A 238 -11.23 9.01 3.65
C ILE A 238 -10.35 10.22 3.31
N LEU A 239 -10.40 11.31 4.10
CA LEU A 239 -9.72 12.57 3.78
C LEU A 239 -8.37 12.74 4.46
N LEU A 240 -8.19 12.19 5.67
CA LEU A 240 -6.98 12.40 6.49
C LEU A 240 -6.19 11.12 6.78
N GLY A 241 -6.71 9.94 6.39
CA GLY A 241 -6.07 8.66 6.69
C GLY A 241 -6.07 8.32 8.19
N ILE A 242 -7.12 8.70 8.91
CA ILE A 242 -7.28 8.41 10.33
C ILE A 242 -8.45 7.43 10.48
N GLU A 243 -8.13 6.16 10.68
CA GLU A 243 -9.12 5.06 10.71
C GLU A 243 -9.69 4.83 12.12
N THR A 244 -9.11 5.49 13.12
CA THR A 244 -9.55 5.43 14.51
C THR A 244 -10.84 6.22 14.72
N GLY A 245 -11.66 5.80 15.67
CA GLY A 245 -12.93 6.48 16.00
C GLY A 245 -14.14 5.95 15.23
N ILE A 246 -13.97 5.07 14.24
CA ILE A 246 -15.13 4.45 13.57
C ILE A 246 -15.75 3.42 14.53
N PRO A 247 -17.08 3.51 14.82
CA PRO A 247 -17.74 2.58 15.72
C PRO A 247 -17.59 1.12 15.26
N ALA A 248 -17.37 0.20 16.22
CA ALA A 248 -17.10 -1.21 15.93
C ALA A 248 -18.17 -1.87 15.03
N PRO A 249 -19.50 -1.63 15.17
CA PRO A 249 -20.49 -2.19 14.26
C PRO A 249 -20.31 -1.74 12.80
N VAL A 250 -20.00 -0.46 12.59
CA VAL A 250 -19.77 0.10 11.26
C VAL A 250 -18.46 -0.49 10.66
N GLN A 251 -17.41 -0.59 11.48
CA GLN A 251 -16.16 -1.20 11.06
C GLN A 251 -16.35 -2.68 10.65
N GLU A 252 -17.16 -3.44 11.40
CA GLU A 252 -17.47 -4.83 11.07
C GLU A 252 -18.31 -4.94 9.78
N ALA A 253 -19.26 -4.04 9.55
CA ALA A 253 -20.01 -3.97 8.30
C ALA A 253 -19.09 -3.72 7.09
N PHE A 254 -18.11 -2.81 7.20
CA PHE A 254 -17.09 -2.60 6.17
C PHE A 254 -16.23 -3.86 5.92
N LYS A 255 -15.88 -4.59 6.98
CA LYS A 255 -15.14 -5.87 6.86
C LYS A 255 -15.98 -6.93 6.15
N ASN A 256 -17.25 -7.08 6.52
CA ASN A 256 -18.18 -8.07 5.97
C ASN A 256 -18.49 -7.81 4.49
N THR A 257 -18.58 -6.55 4.10
CA THR A 257 -18.79 -6.15 2.69
C THR A 257 -17.49 -6.13 1.88
N GLY A 258 -16.32 -6.39 2.48
CA GLY A 258 -15.04 -6.32 1.79
C GLY A 258 -14.67 -4.92 1.30
N THR A 259 -15.24 -3.89 1.94
CA THR A 259 -15.06 -2.47 1.57
C THR A 259 -14.17 -1.70 2.54
N SER A 260 -13.47 -2.38 3.47
CA SER A 260 -12.56 -1.75 4.44
C SER A 260 -11.52 -0.83 3.79
N HIS A 261 -11.13 -1.11 2.53
CA HIS A 261 -10.22 -0.26 1.76
C HIS A 261 -10.78 1.13 1.41
N VAL A 262 -12.08 1.38 1.65
CA VAL A 262 -12.72 2.69 1.48
C VAL A 262 -12.51 3.57 2.71
N ILE A 263 -12.42 2.97 3.90
CA ILE A 263 -12.06 3.66 5.14
C ILE A 263 -10.61 4.17 5.03
N ALA A 264 -9.70 3.27 4.66
CA ALA A 264 -8.32 3.61 4.35
C ALA A 264 -8.23 4.43 3.06
N ILE A 265 -7.24 5.30 2.98
CA ILE A 265 -7.00 6.03 1.74
C ILE A 265 -6.54 5.08 0.64
N SER A 266 -7.38 4.94 -0.36
CA SER A 266 -7.15 4.05 -1.50
C SER A 266 -6.39 4.74 -2.64
N GLY A 267 -5.88 3.94 -3.57
CA GLY A 267 -5.32 4.46 -4.81
C GLY A 267 -6.31 5.28 -5.65
N PHE A 268 -7.60 5.00 -5.52
CA PHE A 268 -8.67 5.75 -6.18
C PHE A 268 -8.77 7.17 -5.60
N ASN A 269 -8.67 7.32 -4.28
CA ASN A 269 -8.68 8.62 -3.60
C ASN A 269 -7.51 9.50 -4.07
N ILE A 270 -6.30 8.94 -4.16
CA ILE A 270 -5.12 9.65 -4.69
C ILE A 270 -5.31 10.05 -6.16
N THR A 271 -5.98 9.21 -6.95
CA THR A 271 -6.27 9.55 -8.36
C THR A 271 -7.23 10.75 -8.47
N ILE A 272 -8.25 10.83 -7.61
CA ILE A 272 -9.16 11.99 -7.54
C ILE A 272 -8.38 13.25 -7.15
N ILE A 273 -7.57 13.19 -6.10
CA ILE A 273 -6.74 14.32 -5.65
C ILE A 273 -5.76 14.75 -6.74
N ALA A 274 -5.12 13.80 -7.42
CA ALA A 274 -4.21 14.10 -8.54
C ALA A 274 -4.93 14.81 -9.70
N ALA A 275 -6.16 14.36 -10.03
CA ALA A 275 -6.97 15.01 -11.05
C ALA A 275 -7.40 16.43 -10.63
N LEU A 276 -7.77 16.63 -9.36
CA LEU A 276 -8.11 17.95 -8.81
C LEU A 276 -6.91 18.89 -8.87
N PHE A 277 -5.74 18.48 -8.40
CA PHE A 277 -4.53 19.30 -8.46
C PHE A 277 -4.10 19.59 -9.89
N ALA A 278 -4.13 18.59 -10.77
CA ALA A 278 -3.80 18.78 -12.19
C ALA A 278 -4.76 19.78 -12.86
N SER A 279 -6.06 19.69 -12.57
CA SER A 279 -7.06 20.62 -13.10
C SER A 279 -6.90 22.02 -12.54
N PHE A 280 -6.70 22.15 -11.23
CA PHE A 280 -6.54 23.43 -10.54
C PHE A 280 -5.27 24.17 -11.01
N PHE A 281 -4.13 23.52 -10.94
CA PHE A 281 -2.85 24.14 -11.33
C PHE A 281 -2.74 24.33 -12.84
N GLY A 282 -3.42 23.47 -13.64
CA GLY A 282 -3.49 23.62 -15.10
C GLY A 282 -4.21 24.85 -15.56
N ARG A 283 -5.08 25.45 -14.72
CA ARG A 283 -5.76 26.73 -15.01
C ARG A 283 -4.91 27.96 -14.68
N ILE A 284 -3.93 27.79 -13.80
CA ILE A 284 -3.12 28.91 -13.24
C ILE A 284 -1.75 28.96 -13.90
N PHE A 285 -1.15 27.83 -14.19
CA PHE A 285 0.24 27.69 -14.64
C PHE A 285 0.34 27.09 -16.03
N ASN A 286 1.46 27.33 -16.70
CA ASN A 286 1.78 26.61 -17.93
C ASN A 286 1.98 25.08 -17.65
N PRO A 287 1.88 24.19 -18.68
CA PRO A 287 1.83 22.73 -18.48
C PRO A 287 2.95 22.15 -17.61
N ARG A 288 4.19 22.66 -17.76
CA ARG A 288 5.34 22.15 -16.99
C ARG A 288 5.27 22.54 -15.51
N LYS A 289 4.96 23.81 -15.22
CA LYS A 289 4.79 24.32 -13.85
C LYS A 289 3.58 23.69 -13.17
N ALA A 290 2.48 23.52 -13.93
CA ALA A 290 1.27 22.86 -13.45
C ALA A 290 1.53 21.40 -13.04
N ALA A 291 2.26 20.64 -13.87
CA ALA A 291 2.62 19.27 -13.54
C ALA A 291 3.53 19.17 -12.31
N PHE A 292 4.50 20.08 -12.17
CA PHE A 292 5.37 20.14 -11.00
C PHE A 292 4.58 20.50 -9.72
N ALA A 293 3.73 21.51 -9.79
CA ALA A 293 2.87 21.92 -8.67
C ALA A 293 1.89 20.81 -8.26
N ALA A 294 1.29 20.12 -9.23
CA ALA A 294 0.41 18.98 -8.96
C ALA A 294 1.18 17.82 -8.31
N ALA A 295 2.37 17.47 -8.79
CA ALA A 295 3.21 16.43 -8.20
C ALA A 295 3.63 16.79 -6.76
N THR A 296 3.99 18.05 -6.51
CA THR A 296 4.30 18.56 -5.15
C THR A 296 3.07 18.47 -4.24
N GLY A 297 1.89 18.87 -4.73
CA GLY A 297 0.63 18.77 -3.98
C GLY A 297 0.29 17.31 -3.62
N ILE A 298 0.45 16.38 -4.57
CA ILE A 298 0.26 14.94 -4.32
C ILE A 298 1.25 14.44 -3.26
N ALA A 299 2.53 14.83 -3.33
CA ALA A 299 3.54 14.43 -2.35
C ALA A 299 3.23 14.96 -0.95
N LEU A 300 2.85 16.22 -0.82
CA LEU A 300 2.45 16.82 0.46
C LEU A 300 1.21 16.15 1.04
N TYR A 301 0.20 15.88 0.21
CA TYR A 301 -1.00 15.16 0.64
C TYR A 301 -0.67 13.72 1.06
N THR A 302 0.20 13.03 0.34
CA THR A 302 0.69 11.68 0.69
C THR A 302 1.32 11.65 2.08
N ILE A 303 2.15 12.65 2.41
CA ILE A 303 2.77 12.76 3.74
C ILE A 303 1.70 13.06 4.81
N LEU A 304 0.77 13.98 4.52
CA LEU A 304 -0.31 14.35 5.44
C LEU A 304 -1.16 13.16 5.85
N VAL A 305 -1.47 12.28 4.91
CA VAL A 305 -2.34 11.13 5.18
C VAL A 305 -1.63 9.92 5.80
N GLY A 306 -0.29 9.88 5.78
CA GLY A 306 0.51 8.84 6.47
C GLY A 306 1.40 8.00 5.57
N ALA A 307 1.37 8.19 4.25
CA ALA A 307 2.24 7.52 3.26
C ALA A 307 2.22 5.97 3.31
N ASP A 308 1.07 5.37 3.62
CA ASP A 308 0.89 3.92 3.57
C ASP A 308 1.21 3.36 2.18
N ALA A 309 1.51 2.06 2.10
CA ALA A 309 2.00 1.43 0.87
C ALA A 309 1.08 1.65 -0.34
N ALA A 310 -0.26 1.60 -0.14
CA ALA A 310 -1.23 1.84 -1.21
C ALA A 310 -1.25 3.29 -1.69
N VAL A 311 -1.14 4.24 -0.75
CA VAL A 311 -1.09 5.69 -1.01
C VAL A 311 0.20 6.04 -1.74
N LEU A 312 1.35 5.57 -1.23
CA LEU A 312 2.67 5.82 -1.81
C LEU A 312 2.75 5.27 -3.24
N ARG A 313 2.24 4.04 -3.49
CA ARG A 313 2.17 3.47 -4.84
C ARG A 313 1.38 4.38 -5.78
N ALA A 314 0.18 4.80 -5.38
CA ALA A 314 -0.68 5.62 -6.21
C ALA A 314 -0.08 7.01 -6.48
N ALA A 315 0.57 7.62 -5.48
CA ALA A 315 1.28 8.89 -5.63
C ALA A 315 2.46 8.77 -6.61
N LEU A 316 3.26 7.70 -6.51
CA LEU A 316 4.36 7.44 -7.44
C LEU A 316 3.84 7.17 -8.86
N MET A 317 2.77 6.38 -9.03
CA MET A 317 2.14 6.15 -10.34
C MET A 317 1.61 7.45 -10.94
N GLY A 318 0.92 8.26 -10.14
CA GLY A 318 0.42 9.58 -10.54
C GLY A 318 1.54 10.53 -10.98
N GLY A 319 2.60 10.61 -10.18
CA GLY A 319 3.79 11.42 -10.48
C GLY A 319 4.48 10.99 -11.79
N ILE A 320 4.71 9.69 -11.97
CA ILE A 320 5.27 9.15 -13.22
C ILE A 320 4.34 9.43 -14.41
N SER A 321 3.01 9.35 -14.22
CA SER A 321 2.02 9.64 -15.25
C SER A 321 2.09 11.11 -15.69
N LEU A 322 2.15 12.03 -14.73
CA LEU A 322 2.31 13.46 -15.02
C LEU A 322 3.62 13.74 -15.78
N PHE A 323 4.71 13.13 -15.34
CA PHE A 323 6.02 13.27 -16.01
C PHE A 323 6.02 12.67 -17.42
N ALA A 324 5.47 11.47 -17.61
CA ALA A 324 5.42 10.81 -18.91
C ALA A 324 4.64 11.62 -19.96
N ARG A 325 3.55 12.26 -19.55
CA ARG A 325 2.78 13.19 -20.40
C ARG A 325 3.62 14.38 -20.85
N GLN A 326 4.48 14.95 -19.97
CA GLN A 326 5.36 16.07 -20.32
C GLN A 326 6.44 15.68 -21.35
N VAL A 327 6.89 14.42 -21.32
CA VAL A 327 7.92 13.89 -22.23
C VAL A 327 7.30 13.28 -23.50
N GLY A 328 5.96 13.28 -23.63
CA GLY A 328 5.26 12.72 -24.77
C GLY A 328 5.38 11.20 -24.90
N ARG A 329 5.67 10.47 -23.81
CA ARG A 329 5.81 9.01 -23.79
C ARG A 329 4.56 8.32 -23.25
N ARG A 330 4.17 7.22 -23.88
CA ARG A 330 3.13 6.34 -23.38
C ARG A 330 3.67 5.47 -22.25
N GLN A 331 2.91 5.32 -21.20
CA GLN A 331 3.23 4.40 -20.11
C GLN A 331 2.80 2.98 -20.46
N HIS A 332 3.65 2.02 -20.10
CA HIS A 332 3.30 0.61 -20.10
C HIS A 332 2.99 0.19 -18.66
N GLY A 333 1.72 -0.10 -18.36
CA GLY A 333 1.24 -0.38 -17.01
C GLY A 333 2.09 -1.39 -16.23
N LEU A 334 2.44 -2.54 -16.82
CA LEU A 334 3.27 -3.55 -16.19
C LEU A 334 4.70 -3.07 -15.87
N ASN A 335 5.33 -2.32 -16.78
CA ASN A 335 6.68 -1.78 -16.54
C ASN A 335 6.66 -0.76 -15.40
N THR A 336 5.65 0.12 -15.39
CA THR A 336 5.49 1.13 -14.34
C THR A 336 5.21 0.47 -12.99
N LEU A 337 4.34 -0.54 -12.97
CA LEU A 337 4.00 -1.28 -11.76
C LEU A 337 5.23 -1.98 -11.17
N ALA A 338 5.97 -2.74 -11.98
CA ALA A 338 7.18 -3.44 -11.54
C ALA A 338 8.28 -2.47 -11.08
N PHE A 339 8.46 -1.35 -11.77
CA PHE A 339 9.42 -0.33 -11.37
C PHE A 339 9.07 0.31 -10.03
N ILE A 340 7.80 0.66 -9.81
CA ILE A 340 7.35 1.24 -8.53
C ILE A 340 7.50 0.23 -7.40
N ALA A 341 7.19 -1.06 -7.63
CA ALA A 341 7.45 -2.10 -6.65
C ALA A 341 8.93 -2.15 -6.24
N ALA A 342 9.84 -2.08 -7.22
CA ALA A 342 11.27 -2.06 -6.95
C ALA A 342 11.70 -0.78 -6.20
N VAL A 343 11.16 0.39 -6.55
CA VAL A 343 11.44 1.65 -5.85
C VAL A 343 10.95 1.60 -4.41
N MET A 344 9.73 1.12 -4.16
CA MET A 344 9.20 0.99 -2.80
C MET A 344 10.01 -0.01 -1.98
N ALA A 345 10.40 -1.14 -2.56
CA ALA A 345 11.24 -2.14 -1.91
C ALA A 345 12.70 -1.65 -1.72
N LEU A 346 13.19 -0.74 -2.55
CA LEU A 346 14.47 -0.07 -2.34
C LEU A 346 14.42 0.87 -1.12
N LEU A 347 13.31 1.57 -0.90
CA LEU A 347 13.09 2.43 0.27
C LEU A 347 12.93 1.59 1.54
N ASN A 348 12.01 0.63 1.51
CA ASN A 348 11.77 -0.32 2.59
C ASN A 348 11.63 -1.74 2.02
N PRO A 349 12.65 -2.62 2.14
CA PRO A 349 12.58 -3.97 1.59
C PRO A 349 11.51 -4.85 2.24
N HIS A 350 11.08 -4.55 3.47
CA HIS A 350 10.03 -5.28 4.17
C HIS A 350 8.62 -5.02 3.60
N VAL A 351 8.47 -4.04 2.70
CA VAL A 351 7.18 -3.70 2.07
C VAL A 351 6.57 -4.89 1.31
N LEU A 352 7.37 -5.85 0.83
CA LEU A 352 6.88 -7.03 0.12
C LEU A 352 5.96 -7.92 0.98
N TRP A 353 6.14 -7.88 2.31
CA TRP A 353 5.31 -8.61 3.28
C TRP A 353 4.17 -7.75 3.85
N ASP A 354 4.06 -6.48 3.44
CA ASP A 354 2.95 -5.62 3.82
C ASP A 354 1.68 -6.01 3.04
N ILE A 355 0.60 -6.29 3.76
CA ILE A 355 -0.67 -6.74 3.18
C ILE A 355 -1.27 -5.67 2.27
N GLY A 356 -1.19 -4.39 2.68
CA GLY A 356 -1.66 -3.25 1.89
C GLY A 356 -0.89 -3.12 0.58
N PHE A 357 0.44 -3.34 0.60
CA PHE A 357 1.25 -3.43 -0.61
C PHE A 357 0.79 -4.57 -1.51
N GLN A 358 0.69 -5.79 -0.99
CA GLN A 358 0.31 -6.97 -1.77
C GLN A 358 -1.06 -6.79 -2.43
N LEU A 359 -2.08 -6.39 -1.67
CA LEU A 359 -3.43 -6.16 -2.18
C LEU A 359 -3.46 -5.03 -3.22
N SER A 360 -2.77 -3.93 -2.96
CA SER A 360 -2.75 -2.78 -3.84
C SER A 360 -2.05 -3.07 -5.18
N PHE A 361 -0.94 -3.82 -5.15
CA PHE A 361 -0.23 -4.25 -6.36
C PHE A 361 -1.01 -5.31 -7.13
N ALA A 362 -1.61 -6.27 -6.45
CA ALA A 362 -2.47 -7.28 -7.06
C ALA A 362 -3.68 -6.64 -7.74
N ALA A 363 -4.40 -5.73 -7.07
CA ALA A 363 -5.51 -5.00 -7.66
C ALA A 363 -5.11 -4.25 -8.94
N THR A 364 -3.98 -3.53 -8.88
CA THR A 364 -3.48 -2.79 -10.06
C THR A 364 -3.05 -3.73 -11.17
N LEU A 365 -2.43 -4.87 -10.85
CA LEU A 365 -2.07 -5.90 -11.83
C LEU A 365 -3.33 -6.45 -12.52
N GLY A 366 -4.39 -6.71 -11.75
CA GLY A 366 -5.69 -7.13 -12.27
C GLY A 366 -6.28 -6.10 -13.24
N LEU A 367 -6.27 -4.82 -12.87
CA LEU A 367 -6.71 -3.74 -13.74
C LEU A 367 -5.90 -3.67 -15.03
N VAL A 368 -4.57 -3.74 -14.96
CA VAL A 368 -3.68 -3.67 -16.14
C VAL A 368 -3.87 -4.86 -17.08
N LEU A 369 -4.17 -6.04 -16.54
CA LEU A 369 -4.29 -7.26 -17.36
C LEU A 369 -5.71 -7.50 -17.89
N TYR A 370 -6.74 -7.18 -17.08
CA TYR A 370 -8.10 -7.65 -17.34
C TYR A 370 -9.14 -6.56 -17.59
N ALA A 371 -8.89 -5.29 -17.22
CA ALA A 371 -9.88 -4.22 -17.38
C ALA A 371 -10.29 -4.01 -18.85
N ASP A 372 -9.32 -3.83 -19.76
CA ASP A 372 -9.58 -3.66 -21.18
C ASP A 372 -10.24 -4.88 -21.85
N PRO A 373 -9.74 -6.13 -21.63
CA PRO A 373 -10.41 -7.34 -22.13
C PRO A 373 -11.87 -7.48 -21.67
N PHE A 374 -12.16 -7.16 -20.41
CA PHE A 374 -13.51 -7.23 -19.87
C PHE A 374 -14.41 -6.18 -20.51
N SER A 375 -13.95 -4.93 -20.61
CA SER A 375 -14.68 -3.82 -21.23
C SER A 375 -14.99 -4.10 -22.71
N GLN A 376 -14.01 -4.58 -23.48
CA GLN A 376 -14.20 -4.95 -24.88
C GLN A 376 -15.21 -6.10 -25.04
N THR A 377 -15.12 -7.14 -24.20
CA THR A 377 -16.04 -8.28 -24.23
C THR A 377 -17.46 -7.84 -23.87
N PHE A 378 -17.62 -7.00 -22.85
CA PHE A 378 -18.91 -6.43 -22.48
C PHE A 378 -19.51 -5.64 -23.64
N THR A 379 -18.76 -4.70 -24.21
CA THR A 379 -19.23 -3.86 -25.33
C THR A 379 -19.65 -4.70 -26.55
N GLN A 380 -18.85 -5.72 -26.91
CA GLN A 380 -19.16 -6.62 -28.02
C GLN A 380 -20.45 -7.45 -27.79
N ARG A 381 -20.67 -7.90 -26.55
CA ARG A 381 -21.88 -8.64 -26.19
C ARG A 381 -23.09 -7.74 -26.08
N ALA A 382 -22.96 -6.58 -25.46
CA ALA A 382 -24.02 -5.59 -25.35
C ALA A 382 -24.47 -5.09 -26.73
N ALA A 383 -23.55 -4.90 -27.67
CA ALA A 383 -23.88 -4.51 -29.07
C ALA A 383 -24.67 -5.56 -29.85
N ARG A 384 -24.79 -6.81 -29.36
CA ARG A 384 -25.69 -7.83 -29.93
C ARG A 384 -27.14 -7.69 -29.45
N LEU A 385 -27.34 -7.03 -28.30
CA LEU A 385 -28.67 -6.89 -27.66
C LEU A 385 -29.23 -5.49 -27.78
N MET A 386 -28.40 -4.47 -28.10
CA MET A 386 -28.77 -3.06 -28.18
C MET A 386 -27.95 -2.33 -29.23
N PRO A 387 -28.35 -1.12 -29.66
CA PRO A 387 -27.57 -0.31 -30.61
C PRO A 387 -26.15 -0.07 -30.11
N GLN A 388 -25.16 -0.11 -31.02
CA GLN A 388 -23.74 0.02 -30.71
C GLN A 388 -23.40 1.31 -29.95
N THR A 389 -24.09 2.41 -30.29
CA THR A 389 -23.95 3.70 -29.61
C THR A 389 -24.36 3.64 -28.12
N THR A 390 -25.45 2.91 -27.84
CA THR A 390 -25.94 2.69 -26.46
C THR A 390 -24.98 1.75 -25.69
N ALA A 391 -24.55 0.67 -26.34
CA ALA A 391 -23.54 -0.25 -25.73
C ALA A 391 -22.25 0.47 -25.36
N GLN A 392 -21.75 1.35 -26.24
CA GLN A 392 -20.56 2.16 -25.96
C GLN A 392 -20.77 3.18 -24.83
N LYS A 393 -21.95 3.83 -24.76
CA LYS A 393 -22.27 4.75 -23.65
C LYS A 393 -22.37 4.05 -22.30
N LEU A 394 -22.94 2.84 -22.27
CA LEU A 394 -23.03 2.03 -21.05
C LEU A 394 -21.69 1.41 -20.65
N ALA A 395 -20.80 1.13 -21.61
CA ALA A 395 -19.51 0.53 -21.35
C ALA A 395 -18.61 1.40 -20.44
N GLY A 396 -18.76 2.73 -20.46
CA GLY A 396 -18.03 3.64 -19.59
C GLY A 396 -18.36 3.38 -18.10
N PRO A 397 -19.56 3.69 -17.61
CA PRO A 397 -19.93 3.49 -16.20
C PRO A 397 -19.86 2.03 -15.75
N VAL A 398 -20.35 1.07 -16.57
CA VAL A 398 -20.27 -0.36 -16.26
C VAL A 398 -18.80 -0.82 -16.20
N GLY A 399 -17.97 -0.35 -17.13
CA GLY A 399 -16.53 -0.63 -17.13
C GLY A 399 -15.86 -0.13 -15.86
N GLU A 400 -16.08 1.12 -15.50
CA GLU A 400 -15.42 1.78 -14.39
C GLU A 400 -15.83 1.20 -13.02
N TYR A 401 -17.11 0.95 -12.78
CA TYR A 401 -17.57 0.54 -11.46
C TYR A 401 -17.75 -0.97 -11.28
N ILE A 402 -18.08 -1.71 -12.33
CA ILE A 402 -18.31 -3.16 -12.24
C ILE A 402 -17.11 -3.94 -12.75
N LEU A 403 -16.69 -3.69 -14.00
CA LEU A 403 -15.66 -4.52 -14.62
C LEU A 403 -14.27 -4.27 -14.00
N PHE A 404 -13.97 -3.05 -13.57
CA PHE A 404 -12.73 -2.75 -12.86
C PHE A 404 -12.73 -3.40 -11.47
N THR A 405 -13.86 -3.40 -10.76
CA THR A 405 -14.00 -4.15 -9.50
C THR A 405 -13.75 -5.63 -9.71
N LEU A 406 -14.35 -6.25 -10.74
CA LEU A 406 -14.13 -7.65 -11.07
C LEU A 406 -12.66 -7.93 -11.43
N ALA A 407 -12.03 -7.08 -12.22
CA ALA A 407 -10.62 -7.21 -12.61
C ALA A 407 -9.68 -7.12 -11.41
N ALA A 408 -9.93 -6.19 -10.50
CA ALA A 408 -9.15 -6.03 -9.28
C ALA A 408 -9.36 -7.21 -8.32
N GLN A 409 -10.60 -7.61 -8.08
CA GLN A 409 -10.92 -8.72 -7.18
C GLN A 409 -10.34 -10.05 -7.64
N LEU A 410 -10.34 -10.33 -8.94
CA LEU A 410 -9.77 -11.55 -9.50
C LEU A 410 -8.32 -11.80 -9.03
N THR A 411 -7.55 -10.77 -8.91
CA THR A 411 -6.14 -10.87 -8.47
C THR A 411 -5.95 -10.65 -6.97
N THR A 412 -6.90 -10.06 -6.26
CA THR A 412 -6.79 -9.84 -4.82
C THR A 412 -7.41 -10.98 -3.99
N LEU A 413 -8.38 -11.72 -4.54
CA LEU A 413 -9.08 -12.78 -3.83
C LEU A 413 -8.16 -13.82 -3.15
N PRO A 414 -7.10 -14.35 -3.80
CA PRO A 414 -6.23 -15.34 -3.13
C PRO A 414 -5.45 -14.75 -1.96
N ILE A 415 -5.05 -13.47 -2.05
CA ILE A 415 -4.37 -12.75 -0.97
C ILE A 415 -5.33 -12.52 0.19
N MET A 416 -6.57 -12.11 -0.11
CA MET A 416 -7.63 -11.93 0.89
C MET A 416 -7.93 -13.25 1.62
N ALA A 417 -8.10 -14.36 0.86
CA ALA A 417 -8.32 -15.68 1.42
C ALA A 417 -7.18 -16.12 2.34
N TYR A 418 -5.93 -15.92 1.90
CA TYR A 418 -4.73 -16.32 2.64
C TYR A 418 -4.55 -15.55 3.94
N HIS A 419 -4.72 -14.20 3.92
CA HIS A 419 -4.43 -13.36 5.08
C HIS A 419 -5.61 -13.23 6.06
N PHE A 420 -6.83 -13.32 5.56
CA PHE A 420 -8.03 -13.05 6.39
C PHE A 420 -8.93 -14.26 6.59
N GLY A 421 -8.65 -15.38 5.93
CA GLY A 421 -9.46 -16.61 6.06
C GLY A 421 -10.90 -16.43 5.60
N ARG A 422 -11.24 -15.34 4.88
CA ARG A 422 -12.60 -15.04 4.45
C ARG A 422 -12.66 -14.31 3.12
N ILE A 423 -13.77 -14.49 2.40
CA ILE A 423 -14.09 -13.78 1.16
C ILE A 423 -15.47 -13.15 1.30
N SER A 424 -15.58 -11.86 0.96
CA SER A 424 -16.86 -11.17 0.87
C SER A 424 -17.47 -11.33 -0.51
N LEU A 425 -18.61 -12.00 -0.62
CA LEU A 425 -19.42 -12.01 -1.83
C LEU A 425 -20.22 -10.72 -1.99
N SER A 426 -20.61 -10.09 -0.88
CA SER A 426 -21.26 -8.77 -0.87
C SER A 426 -20.41 -7.70 -1.54
N ALA A 427 -19.08 -7.85 -1.55
CA ALA A 427 -18.14 -6.91 -2.19
C ALA A 427 -18.42 -6.70 -3.69
N PHE A 428 -18.93 -7.71 -4.40
CA PHE A 428 -19.25 -7.62 -5.83
C PHE A 428 -20.43 -6.69 -6.12
N ILE A 429 -21.28 -6.44 -5.14
CA ILE A 429 -22.43 -5.53 -5.25
C ILE A 429 -22.12 -4.22 -4.53
N THR A 430 -21.60 -4.29 -3.31
CA THR A 430 -21.37 -3.11 -2.46
C THR A 430 -20.36 -2.14 -3.09
N ASN A 431 -19.22 -2.66 -3.61
CA ASN A 431 -18.21 -1.81 -4.23
C ASN A 431 -18.75 -1.00 -5.43
N PRO A 432 -19.41 -1.61 -6.46
CA PRO A 432 -19.99 -0.84 -7.55
C PRO A 432 -21.01 0.21 -7.10
N VAL A 433 -21.73 -0.02 -6.02
CA VAL A 433 -22.76 0.91 -5.52
C VAL A 433 -22.14 2.10 -4.79
N ILE A 434 -21.08 1.90 -3.99
CA ILE A 434 -20.48 2.98 -3.19
C ILE A 434 -19.38 3.74 -3.93
N LEU A 435 -18.70 3.12 -4.92
CA LEU A 435 -17.61 3.78 -5.66
C LEU A 435 -18.01 5.11 -6.34
N PRO A 436 -19.19 5.24 -6.98
CA PRO A 436 -19.60 6.49 -7.62
C PRO A 436 -19.68 7.67 -6.65
N VAL A 437 -20.03 7.43 -5.40
CA VAL A 437 -20.18 8.50 -4.39
C VAL A 437 -18.85 8.90 -3.72
N GLN A 438 -17.76 8.16 -3.95
CA GLN A 438 -16.45 8.51 -3.40
C GLN A 438 -15.91 9.84 -3.98
N ALA A 439 -16.12 10.09 -5.27
CA ALA A 439 -15.69 11.34 -5.88
C ALA A 439 -16.40 12.58 -5.29
N PRO A 440 -17.73 12.63 -5.12
CA PRO A 440 -18.41 13.69 -4.36
C PRO A 440 -17.92 13.81 -2.91
N ILE A 441 -17.73 12.69 -2.18
CA ILE A 441 -17.19 12.71 -0.80
C ILE A 441 -15.86 13.44 -0.77
N MET A 442 -14.93 13.06 -1.63
CA MET A 442 -13.60 13.65 -1.66
C MET A 442 -13.58 15.09 -2.14
N THR A 443 -14.41 15.44 -3.13
CA THR A 443 -14.38 16.79 -3.72
C THR A 443 -15.15 17.78 -2.86
N ILE A 444 -16.41 17.48 -2.52
CA ILE A 444 -17.28 18.38 -1.76
C ILE A 444 -16.87 18.35 -0.27
N GLY A 445 -16.63 17.15 0.30
CA GLY A 445 -16.17 16.99 1.68
C GLY A 445 -14.79 17.61 1.90
N GLY A 446 -13.85 17.39 0.97
CA GLY A 446 -12.53 18.02 1.00
C GLY A 446 -12.61 19.54 0.92
N LEU A 447 -13.47 20.09 0.05
CA LEU A 447 -13.71 21.54 -0.03
C LEU A 447 -14.31 22.08 1.28
N ALA A 448 -15.34 21.41 1.83
CA ALA A 448 -15.96 21.81 3.10
C ALA A 448 -14.93 21.78 4.26
N LEU A 449 -14.04 20.78 4.28
CA LEU A 449 -12.97 20.69 5.26
C LEU A 449 -11.95 21.84 5.10
N ILE A 450 -11.50 22.14 3.91
CA ILE A 450 -10.57 23.26 3.64
C ILE A 450 -11.21 24.59 4.07
N LEU A 451 -12.46 24.85 3.68
CA LEU A 451 -13.19 26.04 4.06
C LEU A 451 -13.40 26.10 5.58
N GLY A 452 -13.77 25.01 6.22
CA GLY A 452 -13.99 24.92 7.67
C GLY A 452 -12.71 25.07 8.49
N THR A 453 -11.57 24.58 7.98
CA THR A 453 -10.27 24.74 8.63
C THR A 453 -9.79 26.21 8.57
N THR A 454 -10.14 26.93 7.51
CA THR A 454 -9.83 28.37 7.37
C THR A 454 -10.84 29.25 8.11
N TRP A 455 -12.14 29.01 7.89
CA TRP A 455 -13.24 29.74 8.50
C TRP A 455 -14.45 28.81 8.73
N LEU A 456 -14.69 28.42 9.98
CA LEU A 456 -15.65 27.40 10.37
C LEU A 456 -17.10 27.66 9.85
N PRO A 457 -17.65 28.90 9.82
CA PRO A 457 -18.97 29.14 9.26
C PRO A 457 -19.14 28.74 7.79
N LEU A 458 -18.11 28.97 6.95
CA LEU A 458 -18.14 28.52 5.54
C LEU A 458 -18.10 26.99 5.44
N GLY A 459 -17.32 26.33 6.29
CA GLY A 459 -17.33 24.88 6.38
C GLY A 459 -18.71 24.33 6.75
N LYS A 460 -19.35 24.90 7.77
CA LYS A 460 -20.71 24.51 8.20
C LYS A 460 -21.77 24.74 7.13
N LEU A 461 -21.62 25.75 6.27
CA LEU A 461 -22.52 26.00 5.16
C LEU A 461 -22.37 24.94 4.04
N THR A 462 -21.17 24.45 3.81
CA THR A 462 -20.86 23.52 2.71
C THR A 462 -20.88 22.05 3.14
N ALA A 463 -20.67 21.75 4.43
CA ALA A 463 -20.65 20.38 4.96
C ALA A 463 -21.93 19.58 4.70
N PRO A 464 -23.16 20.14 4.80
CA PRO A 464 -24.40 19.41 4.50
C PRO A 464 -24.48 18.88 3.05
N LEU A 465 -23.76 19.48 2.10
CA LEU A 465 -23.73 19.02 0.71
C LEU A 465 -22.95 17.70 0.54
N ALA A 466 -21.97 17.45 1.39
CA ALA A 466 -21.17 16.21 1.36
C ALA A 466 -21.79 15.10 2.21
N TRP A 467 -22.53 15.44 3.26
CA TRP A 467 -23.08 14.50 4.23
C TRP A 467 -23.93 13.36 3.62
N PRO A 468 -24.89 13.61 2.68
CA PRO A 468 -25.71 12.55 2.12
C PRO A 468 -24.90 11.43 1.47
N PHE A 469 -23.76 11.74 0.88
CA PHE A 469 -22.91 10.75 0.20
C PHE A 469 -22.21 9.83 1.20
N VAL A 470 -21.75 10.36 2.34
CA VAL A 470 -21.13 9.55 3.39
C VAL A 470 -22.19 8.72 4.12
N LEU A 471 -23.33 9.34 4.45
CA LEU A 471 -24.47 8.63 5.04
C LEU A 471 -24.93 7.48 4.14
N PHE A 472 -25.06 7.73 2.82
CA PHE A 472 -25.39 6.68 1.84
C PHE A 472 -24.35 5.55 1.88
N THR A 473 -23.06 5.86 1.91
CA THR A 473 -22.00 4.84 1.97
C THR A 473 -22.15 3.97 3.22
N ILE A 474 -22.35 4.57 4.40
CA ILE A 474 -22.53 3.84 5.66
C ILE A 474 -23.77 2.94 5.58
N ARG A 475 -24.93 3.48 5.17
CA ARG A 475 -26.19 2.72 5.10
C ARG A 475 -26.14 1.55 4.12
N VAL A 476 -25.49 1.75 2.96
CA VAL A 476 -25.31 0.66 1.99
C VAL A 476 -24.41 -0.44 2.57
N VAL A 477 -23.32 -0.05 3.22
CA VAL A 477 -22.39 -1.01 3.83
C VAL A 477 -23.03 -1.76 4.99
N GLU A 478 -23.78 -1.08 5.86
CA GLU A 478 -24.55 -1.72 6.94
C GLU A 478 -25.55 -2.73 6.38
N TYR A 479 -26.38 -2.30 5.40
CA TYR A 479 -27.39 -3.17 4.79
C TYR A 479 -26.81 -4.45 4.17
N PHE A 480 -25.74 -4.33 3.38
CA PHE A 480 -25.10 -5.51 2.77
C PHE A 480 -24.18 -6.26 3.75
N GLY A 481 -23.73 -5.63 4.83
CA GLY A 481 -22.91 -6.24 5.88
C GLY A 481 -23.69 -7.25 6.74
N GLU A 482 -25.01 -7.05 6.87
CA GLU A 482 -25.93 -7.94 7.59
C GLU A 482 -26.45 -9.10 6.72
N PHE A 483 -26.12 -9.11 5.42
CA PHE A 483 -26.65 -10.12 4.49
C PHE A 483 -26.11 -11.51 4.82
N ARG A 484 -27.02 -12.43 5.21
CA ARG A 484 -26.68 -13.82 5.51
C ARG A 484 -26.11 -14.51 4.26
N GLY A 485 -24.89 -15.04 4.38
CA GLY A 485 -24.17 -15.65 3.24
C GLY A 485 -23.36 -14.64 2.41
N GLY A 486 -23.32 -13.37 2.79
CA GLY A 486 -22.48 -12.35 2.16
C GLY A 486 -20.97 -12.55 2.40
N VAL A 487 -20.61 -13.35 3.40
CA VAL A 487 -19.21 -13.67 3.74
C VAL A 487 -19.04 -15.21 3.71
N LEU A 488 -18.03 -15.66 3.00
CA LEU A 488 -17.56 -17.04 3.03
C LEU A 488 -16.36 -17.14 3.96
N LEU A 489 -16.51 -17.88 5.04
CA LEU A 489 -15.40 -18.23 5.94
C LEU A 489 -14.66 -19.42 5.34
N LEU A 490 -13.34 -19.31 5.17
CA LEU A 490 -12.50 -20.30 4.52
C LEU A 490 -11.61 -21.07 5.49
N GLY A 491 -11.56 -20.64 6.77
CA GLY A 491 -10.60 -21.18 7.72
C GLY A 491 -9.15 -20.94 7.27
N ASP A 492 -8.26 -21.88 7.56
CA ASP A 492 -6.84 -21.81 7.20
C ASP A 492 -6.63 -22.04 5.69
N PHE A 493 -6.72 -20.98 4.92
CA PHE A 493 -6.42 -21.03 3.49
C PHE A 493 -4.90 -20.97 3.25
N GLY A 494 -4.31 -22.15 3.01
CA GLY A 494 -2.86 -22.30 2.88
C GLY A 494 -2.26 -21.56 1.67
N LEU A 495 -1.03 -21.09 1.81
CA LEU A 495 -0.26 -20.40 0.74
C LEU A 495 -0.20 -21.20 -0.57
N LEU A 496 -0.15 -22.54 -0.51
CA LEU A 496 -0.13 -23.42 -1.68
C LEU A 496 -1.33 -23.17 -2.60
N TRP A 497 -2.52 -22.99 -2.04
CA TRP A 497 -3.73 -22.72 -2.81
C TRP A 497 -3.70 -21.37 -3.52
N ALA A 498 -3.15 -20.34 -2.87
CA ALA A 498 -2.93 -19.03 -3.50
C ALA A 498 -1.95 -19.14 -4.67
N ILE A 499 -0.84 -19.88 -4.50
CA ILE A 499 0.14 -20.10 -5.56
C ILE A 499 -0.49 -20.87 -6.74
N LEU A 500 -1.22 -21.94 -6.47
CA LEU A 500 -1.90 -22.74 -7.52
C LEU A 500 -2.94 -21.89 -8.28
N PHE A 501 -3.69 -21.05 -7.58
CA PHE A 501 -4.63 -20.13 -8.23
C PHE A 501 -3.91 -19.16 -9.18
N TYR A 502 -2.82 -18.53 -8.73
CA TYR A 502 -2.06 -17.61 -9.60
C TYR A 502 -1.38 -18.34 -10.76
N ALA A 503 -0.84 -19.54 -10.53
CA ALA A 503 -0.26 -20.36 -11.59
C ALA A 503 -1.30 -20.68 -12.67
N LEU A 504 -2.52 -21.05 -12.26
CA LEU A 504 -3.64 -21.30 -13.17
C LEU A 504 -4.07 -20.01 -13.89
N LEU A 505 -4.32 -18.93 -13.14
CA LEU A 505 -4.77 -17.65 -13.69
C LEU A 505 -3.81 -17.11 -14.74
N PHE A 506 -2.52 -17.01 -14.40
CA PHE A 506 -1.51 -16.45 -15.29
C PHE A 506 -1.11 -17.46 -16.39
N GLY A 507 -1.13 -18.76 -16.10
CA GLY A 507 -0.92 -19.83 -17.09
C GLY A 507 -1.98 -19.80 -18.18
N LEU A 508 -3.26 -19.67 -17.81
CA LEU A 508 -4.38 -19.54 -18.74
C LEU A 508 -4.29 -18.22 -19.53
N THR A 509 -3.94 -17.12 -18.87
CA THR A 509 -3.78 -15.80 -19.53
C THR A 509 -2.65 -15.83 -20.56
N TRP A 510 -1.52 -16.46 -20.22
CA TRP A 510 -0.39 -16.64 -21.12
C TRP A 510 -0.71 -17.59 -22.26
N GLY A 511 -1.28 -18.75 -21.98
CA GLY A 511 -1.71 -19.72 -22.98
C GLY A 511 -2.65 -19.12 -24.01
N TRP A 512 -3.58 -18.29 -23.56
CA TRP A 512 -4.46 -17.52 -24.45
C TRP A 512 -3.71 -16.58 -25.38
N SER A 513 -2.74 -15.83 -24.86
CA SER A 513 -1.95 -14.88 -25.69
C SER A 513 -1.11 -15.59 -26.75
N LYS A 514 -0.69 -16.83 -26.50
CA LYS A 514 0.17 -17.63 -27.41
C LYS A 514 -0.61 -18.47 -28.42
N PHE A 515 -1.78 -18.99 -28.04
CA PHE A 515 -2.55 -19.95 -28.83
C PHE A 515 -3.99 -19.46 -29.15
N PRO A 516 -4.16 -18.27 -29.78
CA PRO A 516 -5.49 -17.70 -30.02
C PRO A 516 -6.36 -18.58 -30.96
N LYS A 517 -5.76 -19.46 -31.78
CA LYS A 517 -6.47 -20.37 -32.68
C LYS A 517 -7.19 -21.51 -31.97
N TRP A 518 -6.71 -21.93 -30.81
CA TRP A 518 -7.29 -23.02 -30.01
C TRP A 518 -8.37 -22.53 -29.05
N MET A 519 -8.45 -21.23 -28.81
CA MET A 519 -9.39 -20.61 -27.89
C MET A 519 -10.14 -19.39 -28.51
N PRO A 520 -10.80 -19.53 -29.68
CA PRO A 520 -11.25 -18.36 -30.44
C PRO A 520 -12.47 -17.62 -29.89
N ALA A 521 -13.30 -18.26 -29.06
CA ALA A 521 -14.63 -17.71 -28.75
C ALA A 521 -14.80 -17.12 -27.34
N PHE A 522 -13.90 -17.37 -26.40
CA PHE A 522 -14.19 -17.11 -24.98
C PHE A 522 -13.02 -16.51 -24.20
N LYS A 523 -12.70 -15.25 -24.46
CA LYS A 523 -11.71 -14.49 -23.64
C LYS A 523 -11.99 -14.47 -22.12
N PRO A 524 -13.20 -14.67 -21.57
CA PRO A 524 -13.44 -14.82 -20.15
C PRO A 524 -13.37 -16.25 -19.60
N ILE A 525 -13.27 -17.30 -20.43
CA ILE A 525 -13.26 -18.68 -19.91
C ILE A 525 -12.12 -18.96 -18.91
N PRO A 526 -10.85 -18.57 -19.17
CA PRO A 526 -9.80 -18.80 -18.18
C PRO A 526 -10.10 -18.15 -16.84
N VAL A 527 -10.69 -16.98 -16.88
CA VAL A 527 -11.05 -16.21 -15.67
C VAL A 527 -12.23 -16.85 -14.96
N ILE A 528 -13.25 -17.28 -15.70
CA ILE A 528 -14.42 -18.00 -15.17
C ILE A 528 -14.00 -19.38 -14.66
N ALA A 529 -13.12 -20.08 -15.37
CA ALA A 529 -12.58 -21.35 -14.94
C ALA A 529 -11.73 -21.20 -13.67
N ALA A 530 -10.85 -20.20 -13.59
CA ALA A 530 -10.07 -19.90 -12.40
C ALA A 530 -10.98 -19.54 -11.21
N LEU A 531 -11.99 -18.70 -11.43
CA LEU A 531 -13.01 -18.38 -10.42
C LEU A 531 -13.81 -19.63 -10.02
N GLY A 532 -14.23 -20.46 -10.96
CA GLY A 532 -14.96 -21.70 -10.69
C GLY A 532 -14.14 -22.70 -9.87
N ILE A 533 -12.88 -22.91 -10.24
CA ILE A 533 -11.97 -23.78 -9.49
C ILE A 533 -11.70 -23.19 -8.10
N PHE A 534 -11.45 -21.88 -8.02
CA PHE A 534 -11.26 -21.20 -6.75
C PHE A 534 -12.51 -21.32 -5.87
N THR A 535 -13.71 -21.11 -6.43
CA THR A 535 -14.98 -21.28 -5.71
C THR A 535 -15.17 -22.73 -5.23
N ALA A 536 -14.80 -23.72 -6.03
CA ALA A 536 -14.87 -25.13 -5.64
C ALA A 536 -13.88 -25.48 -4.51
N ILE A 537 -12.65 -24.93 -4.57
CA ILE A 537 -11.64 -25.13 -3.53
C ILE A 537 -12.07 -24.44 -2.23
N THR A 538 -12.55 -23.20 -2.31
CA THR A 538 -13.02 -22.43 -1.16
C THR A 538 -14.25 -23.06 -0.53
N TRP A 539 -15.19 -23.56 -1.33
CA TRP A 539 -16.35 -24.31 -0.86
C TRP A 539 -15.94 -25.55 -0.07
N ARG A 540 -14.98 -26.31 -0.60
CA ARG A 540 -14.46 -27.50 0.08
C ARG A 540 -13.73 -27.15 1.38
N ALA A 541 -12.95 -26.08 1.39
CA ALA A 541 -12.31 -25.57 2.60
C ALA A 541 -13.31 -25.09 3.65
N ALA A 542 -14.38 -24.39 3.24
CA ALA A 542 -15.47 -23.96 4.12
C ALA A 542 -16.24 -25.13 4.73
N LEU A 543 -16.42 -26.22 3.98
CA LEU A 543 -17.06 -27.45 4.49
C LEU A 543 -16.18 -28.26 5.46
N SER A 544 -14.84 -28.10 5.36
CA SER A 544 -13.86 -28.73 6.25
C SER A 544 -13.48 -27.89 7.47
N ALA A 545 -13.91 -26.63 7.53
CA ALA A 545 -13.72 -25.79 8.70
C ALA A 545 -14.55 -26.33 9.87
N PRO A 546 -14.00 -26.52 11.08
CA PRO A 546 -14.78 -26.90 12.23
C PRO A 546 -15.85 -25.83 12.48
N ALA A 547 -17.09 -26.28 12.65
CA ALA A 547 -18.20 -25.41 13.06
C ALA A 547 -17.85 -24.87 14.46
N GLY A 548 -17.39 -23.63 14.52
CA GLY A 548 -17.12 -22.88 15.74
C GLY A 548 -18.40 -22.30 16.32
#